data_d5e4adc9b7f3916d59b08f2008d9cb72
#
_entry.id   d5e4adc9b7f3916d59b08f2008d9cb72
#
_cell.length_a   1.000
_cell.length_b   1.000
_cell.length_c   1.000
_cell.angle_alpha   90.00
_cell.angle_beta   90.00
_cell.angle_gamma   90.00
#
_symmetry.space_group_name_H-M   'P 1'
#
loop_
_entity.id
_entity.type
_entity.pdbx_description
1 polymer ?
#
loop_
_entity_poly.entity_id
_entity_poly.type
_entity_poly.pdbx_seq_one_letter_code
_entity_poly.pdbx_strand_id
1 'polypeptide(L)'
;DLHKAIRRQRQMCIRDRLTSQVVENFDRLNPVYMMAFSGARGNLSQVSQLVGMRGLMADAQGQIIDLPIKSNFKEGLSVTEYIISSYGARKGLVDTALKTADSGYLTRRLVDVAQDVIIRADDCHTTKSINMKPITDGDNVIVPLIDRLLGRTIAEDIKDTDGTVLVSAGTTMNRDDIKKVSHLKLQELKVRSGLTCGLEYGICQKCYGWAMTTQKLVDIGEAIGIIAAQSIGEPGTQLTMRTFHTGGAVGVKDAIKEVIAKQDGEVISSVKTRELRTRHGDIVNISNYETDIELKGAKSCLLYTSDA
;
A
#
# COMPACT_ATOMS: atom_id res chain seq x y z
N ASP A 1 -26.94 7.27 -17.50
CA ASP A 1 -27.81 7.26 -16.32
C ASP A 1 -27.31 8.13 -15.15
N LEU A 2 -27.27 9.44 -15.37
CA LEU A 2 -26.83 10.44 -14.39
C LEU A 2 -27.60 10.33 -13.05
N HIS A 3 -28.91 10.05 -13.10
CA HIS A 3 -29.72 9.89 -11.89
C HIS A 3 -29.28 8.70 -11.01
N LYS A 4 -28.80 7.62 -11.60
CA LYS A 4 -28.29 6.47 -10.84
C LYS A 4 -26.97 6.81 -10.17
N ALA A 5 -26.05 7.50 -10.87
CA ALA A 5 -24.78 7.95 -10.32
C ALA A 5 -24.99 8.91 -9.13
N ILE A 6 -25.86 9.91 -9.28
CA ILE A 6 -26.19 10.86 -8.21
C ILE A 6 -26.79 10.13 -7.00
N ARG A 7 -27.70 9.15 -7.22
CA ARG A 7 -28.30 8.37 -6.14
C ARG A 7 -27.24 7.55 -5.39
N ARG A 8 -26.33 6.89 -6.10
CA ARG A 8 -25.22 6.10 -5.50
C ARG A 8 -24.30 7.00 -4.69
N GLN A 9 -23.87 8.13 -5.23
CA GLN A 9 -23.04 9.11 -4.54
C GLN A 9 -23.73 9.62 -3.25
N ARG A 10 -25.03 9.95 -3.32
CA ARG A 10 -25.80 10.37 -2.15
C ARG A 10 -25.85 9.30 -1.05
N GLN A 11 -26.04 8.04 -1.41
CA GLN A 11 -26.05 6.94 -0.46
C GLN A 11 -24.66 6.73 0.20
N MET A 12 -23.58 6.92 -0.55
CA MET A 12 -22.22 6.86 0.01
C MET A 12 -21.99 7.99 1.01
N CYS A 13 -22.35 9.22 0.68
CA CYS A 13 -22.24 10.35 1.60
C CYS A 13 -23.05 10.13 2.90
N ILE A 14 -24.23 9.52 2.81
CA ILE A 14 -25.04 9.17 3.99
C ILE A 14 -24.29 8.15 4.85
N ARG A 15 -23.76 7.08 4.24
CA ARG A 15 -23.01 6.06 4.97
C ARG A 15 -21.77 6.63 5.65
N ASP A 16 -21.01 7.48 4.96
CA ASP A 16 -19.79 8.06 5.52
C ASP A 16 -20.09 9.00 6.68
N ARG A 17 -21.15 9.80 6.57
CA ARG A 17 -21.63 10.63 7.70
C ARG A 17 -22.06 9.77 8.89
N LEU A 18 -22.80 8.68 8.65
CA LEU A 18 -23.18 7.74 9.70
C LEU A 18 -21.94 7.11 10.36
N THR A 19 -20.94 6.72 9.58
CA THR A 19 -19.70 6.15 10.10
C THR A 19 -18.99 7.15 11.03
N SER A 20 -18.88 8.42 10.61
CA SER A 20 -18.28 9.47 11.44
C SER A 20 -19.05 9.67 12.75
N GLN A 21 -20.38 9.73 12.69
CA GLN A 21 -21.21 9.84 13.89
C GLN A 21 -21.12 8.63 14.80
N VAL A 22 -21.02 7.43 14.24
CA VAL A 22 -20.81 6.19 15.04
C VAL A 22 -19.48 6.29 15.80
N VAL A 23 -18.41 6.73 15.15
CA VAL A 23 -17.09 6.87 15.78
C VAL A 23 -17.11 7.93 16.89
N GLU A 24 -17.77 9.08 16.68
CA GLU A 24 -17.84 10.16 17.65
C GLU A 24 -18.65 9.79 18.89
N ASN A 25 -19.74 9.03 18.71
CA ASN A 25 -20.64 8.63 19.81
C ASN A 25 -20.27 7.30 20.46
N PHE A 26 -19.21 6.62 19.98
CA PHE A 26 -18.78 5.36 20.58
C PHE A 26 -18.12 5.59 21.94
N ASP A 27 -18.50 4.81 22.93
CA ASP A 27 -17.79 4.80 24.20
C ASP A 27 -16.36 4.26 23.98
N ARG A 28 -15.36 5.03 24.41
CA ARG A 28 -13.95 4.66 24.29
C ARG A 28 -13.56 3.41 25.07
N LEU A 29 -14.31 3.07 26.11
CA LEU A 29 -14.12 1.86 26.90
C LEU A 29 -14.84 0.63 26.33
N ASN A 30 -15.60 0.81 25.24
CA ASN A 30 -16.23 -0.30 24.56
C ASN A 30 -15.18 -1.24 23.94
N PRO A 31 -15.24 -2.57 24.21
CA PRO A 31 -14.26 -3.52 23.66
C PRO A 31 -14.14 -3.51 22.15
N VAL A 32 -15.25 -3.32 21.43
CA VAL A 32 -15.27 -3.27 19.96
C VAL A 32 -14.54 -2.02 19.45
N TYR A 33 -14.76 -0.87 20.12
CA TYR A 33 -14.04 0.36 19.80
C TYR A 33 -12.53 0.20 20.01
N MET A 34 -12.13 -0.31 21.18
CA MET A 34 -10.71 -0.53 21.50
C MET A 34 -10.03 -1.45 20.49
N MET A 35 -10.66 -2.56 20.09
CA MET A 35 -10.11 -3.50 19.11
C MET A 35 -9.97 -2.88 17.72
N ALA A 36 -11.00 -2.17 17.24
CA ALA A 36 -11.02 -1.59 15.91
C ALA A 36 -10.13 -0.35 15.80
N PHE A 37 -10.11 0.51 16.83
CA PHE A 37 -9.33 1.74 16.83
C PHE A 37 -7.84 1.49 17.04
N SER A 38 -7.46 0.51 17.86
CA SER A 38 -6.06 0.10 18.03
C SER A 38 -5.49 -0.63 16.80
N GLY A 39 -6.34 -1.05 15.87
CA GLY A 39 -5.93 -1.85 14.71
C GLY A 39 -5.60 -3.31 15.03
N ALA A 40 -5.84 -3.75 16.27
CA ALA A 40 -5.55 -5.13 16.67
C ALA A 40 -6.44 -6.13 15.92
N ARG A 41 -7.73 -5.82 15.77
CA ARG A 41 -8.67 -6.65 15.02
C ARG A 41 -9.82 -5.82 14.47
N GLY A 42 -10.18 -6.09 13.20
CA GLY A 42 -11.27 -5.37 12.55
C GLY A 42 -10.85 -3.95 12.08
N ASN A 43 -11.80 -3.25 11.52
CA ASN A 43 -11.68 -1.86 11.11
C ASN A 43 -13.00 -1.12 11.29
N LEU A 44 -12.97 0.21 11.21
CA LEU A 44 -14.15 1.05 11.38
C LEU A 44 -15.25 0.78 10.34
N SER A 45 -14.90 0.36 9.13
CA SER A 45 -15.87 -0.02 8.10
C SER A 45 -16.69 -1.25 8.52
N GLN A 46 -16.06 -2.24 9.16
CA GLN A 46 -16.76 -3.41 9.69
C GLN A 46 -17.66 -3.04 10.88
N VAL A 47 -17.20 -2.17 11.77
CA VAL A 47 -18.03 -1.65 12.88
C VAL A 47 -19.24 -0.90 12.35
N SER A 48 -19.08 -0.07 11.30
CA SER A 48 -20.19 0.62 10.66
C SER A 48 -21.23 -0.33 10.07
N GLN A 49 -20.82 -1.50 9.56
CA GLN A 49 -21.77 -2.53 9.09
C GLN A 49 -22.53 -3.22 10.23
N LEU A 50 -21.95 -3.26 11.44
CA LEU A 50 -22.59 -3.89 12.60
C LEU A 50 -23.65 -3.00 13.25
N VAL A 51 -23.37 -1.69 13.38
CA VAL A 51 -24.21 -0.76 14.13
C VAL A 51 -24.72 0.44 13.34
N GLY A 52 -24.17 0.69 12.15
CA GLY A 52 -24.59 1.79 11.28
C GLY A 52 -25.46 1.33 10.13
N MET A 53 -24.92 1.35 8.93
CA MET A 53 -25.61 0.96 7.69
C MET A 53 -24.66 0.14 6.81
N ARG A 54 -25.14 -0.93 6.21
CA ARG A 54 -24.34 -1.76 5.33
C ARG A 54 -24.00 -1.07 4.00
N GLY A 55 -24.97 -0.36 3.41
CA GLY A 55 -24.78 0.46 2.23
C GLY A 55 -24.99 -0.29 0.91
N LEU A 56 -24.27 0.15 -0.14
CA LEU A 56 -24.35 -0.42 -1.46
C LEU A 56 -23.56 -1.72 -1.56
N MET A 57 -24.10 -2.70 -2.29
CA MET A 57 -23.52 -4.02 -2.50
C MET A 57 -23.20 -4.24 -3.97
N ALA A 58 -22.18 -5.06 -4.23
CA ALA A 58 -21.84 -5.52 -5.56
C ALA A 58 -22.58 -6.82 -5.89
N ASP A 59 -23.03 -6.94 -7.13
CA ASP A 59 -23.58 -8.17 -7.70
C ASP A 59 -22.46 -9.20 -7.99
N ALA A 60 -22.83 -10.42 -8.35
CA ALA A 60 -21.90 -11.48 -8.74
C ALA A 60 -20.97 -11.06 -9.90
N GLN A 61 -21.42 -10.20 -10.79
CA GLN A 61 -20.66 -9.66 -11.93
C GLN A 61 -19.80 -8.43 -11.56
N GLY A 62 -19.89 -7.93 -10.32
CA GLY A 62 -19.17 -6.75 -9.87
C GLY A 62 -19.87 -5.42 -10.12
N GLN A 63 -21.09 -5.44 -10.65
CA GLN A 63 -21.89 -4.24 -10.80
C GLN A 63 -22.51 -3.83 -9.47
N ILE A 64 -22.64 -2.53 -9.25
CA ILE A 64 -23.24 -1.99 -8.03
C ILE A 64 -24.76 -2.08 -8.14
N ILE A 65 -25.38 -2.73 -7.18
CA ILE A 65 -26.86 -2.82 -7.06
C ILE A 65 -27.39 -1.46 -6.57
N ASP A 66 -28.36 -0.90 -7.27
CA ASP A 66 -28.90 0.45 -6.99
C ASP A 66 -29.71 0.51 -5.68
N LEU A 67 -30.13 -0.64 -5.15
CA LEU A 67 -30.85 -0.72 -3.86
C LEU A 67 -29.86 -0.84 -2.71
N PRO A 68 -29.72 0.19 -1.85
CA PRO A 68 -28.84 0.12 -0.69
C PRO A 68 -29.46 -0.68 0.44
N ILE A 69 -28.62 -1.39 1.19
CA ILE A 69 -29.01 -2.03 2.43
C ILE A 69 -28.95 -0.96 3.53
N LYS A 70 -30.11 -0.59 4.07
CA LYS A 70 -30.24 0.44 5.12
C LYS A 70 -30.04 -0.12 6.52
N SER A 71 -30.39 -1.38 6.71
CA SER A 71 -30.28 -2.09 7.99
C SER A 71 -28.82 -2.45 8.31
N ASN A 72 -28.56 -2.70 9.56
CA ASN A 72 -27.30 -3.20 10.09
C ASN A 72 -27.45 -4.65 10.60
N PHE A 73 -26.33 -5.28 10.93
CA PHE A 73 -26.36 -6.65 11.44
C PHE A 73 -26.96 -6.78 12.85
N LYS A 74 -26.92 -5.71 13.67
CA LYS A 74 -27.49 -5.72 15.02
C LYS A 74 -29.02 -5.75 14.98
N GLU A 75 -29.64 -5.01 14.09
CA GLU A 75 -31.09 -4.96 13.90
C GLU A 75 -31.61 -6.16 13.10
N GLY A 76 -30.76 -6.75 12.28
CA GLY A 76 -31.12 -7.79 11.32
C GLY A 76 -31.50 -7.22 9.94
N LEU A 77 -31.43 -8.06 8.93
CA LEU A 77 -31.71 -7.70 7.54
C LEU A 77 -33.11 -8.18 7.15
N SER A 78 -33.80 -7.41 6.32
CA SER A 78 -35.00 -7.90 5.65
C SER A 78 -34.64 -9.01 4.66
N VAL A 79 -35.64 -9.82 4.24
CA VAL A 79 -35.42 -10.94 3.30
C VAL A 79 -34.75 -10.45 2.02
N THR A 80 -35.21 -9.34 1.47
CA THR A 80 -34.63 -8.76 0.24
C THR A 80 -33.19 -8.31 0.45
N GLU A 81 -32.90 -7.63 1.54
CA GLU A 81 -31.55 -7.18 1.90
C GLU A 81 -30.58 -8.35 2.15
N TYR A 82 -31.12 -9.43 2.76
CA TYR A 82 -30.35 -10.66 2.97
C TYR A 82 -29.94 -11.30 1.62
N ILE A 83 -30.87 -11.41 0.68
CA ILE A 83 -30.59 -11.97 -0.66
C ILE A 83 -29.53 -11.12 -1.38
N ILE A 84 -29.68 -9.79 -1.38
CA ILE A 84 -28.70 -8.87 -1.98
C ILE A 84 -27.33 -9.06 -1.33
N SER A 85 -27.31 -9.16 -0.01
CA SER A 85 -26.10 -9.42 0.76
C SER A 85 -25.40 -10.74 0.39
N SER A 86 -26.18 -11.79 0.12
CA SER A 86 -25.65 -13.12 -0.23
C SER A 86 -24.91 -13.13 -1.57
N TYR A 87 -25.29 -12.32 -2.54
CA TYR A 87 -24.56 -12.19 -3.80
C TYR A 87 -23.14 -11.69 -3.61
N GLY A 88 -22.96 -10.63 -2.80
CA GLY A 88 -21.64 -10.10 -2.47
C GLY A 88 -20.77 -11.10 -1.70
N ALA A 89 -21.35 -11.83 -0.75
CA ALA A 89 -20.65 -12.89 -0.02
C ALA A 89 -20.20 -14.02 -0.95
N ARG A 90 -21.08 -14.49 -1.84
CA ARG A 90 -20.76 -15.54 -2.84
C ARG A 90 -19.63 -15.09 -3.75
N LYS A 91 -19.67 -13.86 -4.24
CA LYS A 91 -18.59 -13.30 -5.07
C LYS A 91 -17.27 -13.27 -4.30
N GLY A 92 -17.27 -12.80 -3.04
CA GLY A 92 -16.08 -12.78 -2.19
C GLY A 92 -15.45 -14.17 -2.04
N LEU A 93 -16.27 -15.21 -1.82
CA LEU A 93 -15.80 -16.60 -1.74
C LEU A 93 -15.14 -17.08 -3.05
N VAL A 94 -15.76 -16.84 -4.19
CA VAL A 94 -15.24 -17.22 -5.50
C VAL A 94 -13.95 -16.45 -5.80
N ASP A 95 -13.93 -15.13 -5.60
CA ASP A 95 -12.75 -14.30 -5.83
C ASP A 95 -11.57 -14.74 -4.95
N THR A 96 -11.82 -15.08 -3.69
CA THR A 96 -10.78 -15.59 -2.79
C THR A 96 -10.19 -16.90 -3.30
N ALA A 97 -11.03 -17.85 -3.72
CA ALA A 97 -10.58 -19.13 -4.24
C ALA A 97 -9.71 -18.98 -5.50
N LEU A 98 -10.11 -18.11 -6.43
CA LEU A 98 -9.38 -17.87 -7.69
C LEU A 98 -8.06 -17.10 -7.44
N LYS A 99 -8.11 -16.01 -6.68
CA LYS A 99 -6.93 -15.17 -6.41
C LYS A 99 -5.87 -15.85 -5.56
N THR A 100 -6.26 -16.83 -4.73
CA THR A 100 -5.29 -17.63 -3.96
C THR A 100 -4.39 -18.44 -4.89
N ALA A 101 -4.94 -19.04 -5.95
CA ALA A 101 -4.18 -19.74 -6.97
C ALA A 101 -3.20 -18.80 -7.71
N ASP A 102 -3.64 -17.60 -8.09
CA ASP A 102 -2.80 -16.60 -8.77
C ASP A 102 -1.64 -16.15 -7.88
N SER A 103 -1.89 -15.91 -6.58
CA SER A 103 -0.86 -15.56 -5.62
C SER A 103 0.16 -16.68 -5.42
N GLY A 104 -0.30 -17.93 -5.34
CA GLY A 104 0.58 -19.10 -5.26
C GLY A 104 1.45 -19.26 -6.51
N TYR A 105 0.87 -19.08 -7.69
CA TYR A 105 1.62 -19.15 -8.95
C TYR A 105 2.64 -18.01 -9.08
N LEU A 106 2.30 -16.79 -8.65
CA LEU A 106 3.25 -15.67 -8.60
C LEU A 106 4.44 -16.00 -7.69
N THR A 107 4.16 -16.50 -6.48
CA THR A 107 5.21 -16.87 -5.52
C THR A 107 6.15 -17.93 -6.10
N ARG A 108 5.60 -18.98 -6.74
CA ARG A 108 6.40 -20.01 -7.40
C ARG A 108 7.32 -19.42 -8.46
N ARG A 109 6.80 -18.56 -9.36
CA ARG A 109 7.62 -17.92 -10.40
C ARG A 109 8.72 -17.03 -9.82
N LEU A 110 8.44 -16.32 -8.72
CA LEU A 110 9.44 -15.50 -8.04
C LEU A 110 10.55 -16.38 -7.43
N VAL A 111 10.18 -17.50 -6.81
CA VAL A 111 11.17 -18.46 -6.27
C VAL A 111 12.02 -19.04 -7.39
N ASP A 112 11.42 -19.49 -8.48
CA ASP A 112 12.14 -20.10 -9.62
C ASP A 112 13.19 -19.14 -10.22
N VAL A 113 12.88 -17.84 -10.27
CA VAL A 113 13.81 -16.81 -10.79
C VAL A 113 14.88 -16.42 -9.75
N ALA A 114 14.50 -16.35 -8.47
CA ALA A 114 15.36 -15.81 -7.42
C ALA A 114 16.20 -16.86 -6.69
N GLN A 115 16.02 -18.15 -6.95
CA GLN A 115 16.70 -19.25 -6.21
C GLN A 115 18.23 -19.19 -6.32
N ASP A 116 18.76 -18.65 -7.42
CA ASP A 116 20.20 -18.56 -7.65
C ASP A 116 20.86 -17.37 -6.93
N VAL A 117 20.05 -16.48 -6.33
CA VAL A 117 20.54 -15.33 -5.58
C VAL A 117 20.91 -15.76 -4.16
N ILE A 118 22.18 -16.13 -4.00
CA ILE A 118 22.77 -16.65 -2.75
C ILE A 118 23.92 -15.74 -2.33
N ILE A 119 24.20 -15.67 -1.03
CA ILE A 119 25.40 -14.97 -0.52
C ILE A 119 26.62 -15.81 -0.82
N ARG A 120 27.56 -15.28 -1.65
CA ARG A 120 28.72 -16.05 -2.13
C ARG A 120 30.07 -15.55 -1.66
N ALA A 121 30.17 -14.30 -1.23
CA ALA A 121 31.44 -13.69 -0.83
C ALA A 121 31.24 -12.71 0.33
N ASP A 122 32.33 -12.41 1.05
CA ASP A 122 32.31 -11.45 2.15
C ASP A 122 32.16 -10.01 1.61
N ASP A 123 32.98 -9.63 0.64
CA ASP A 123 33.00 -8.28 0.07
C ASP A 123 33.31 -8.31 -1.43
N CYS A 124 32.57 -7.57 -2.22
CA CYS A 124 32.82 -7.39 -3.66
C CYS A 124 33.63 -6.14 -3.97
N HIS A 125 34.02 -5.35 -2.97
CA HIS A 125 34.79 -4.10 -3.08
C HIS A 125 34.23 -3.08 -4.07
N THR A 126 32.90 -3.09 -4.30
CA THR A 126 32.26 -2.14 -5.22
C THR A 126 32.28 -0.72 -4.68
N THR A 127 32.48 0.25 -5.55
CA THR A 127 32.34 1.69 -5.28
C THR A 127 30.94 2.20 -5.60
N LYS A 128 30.10 1.36 -6.23
CA LYS A 128 28.73 1.72 -6.58
C LYS A 128 27.86 1.75 -5.32
N SER A 129 26.97 2.74 -5.24
CA SER A 129 26.09 2.96 -4.10
C SER A 129 24.72 3.44 -4.53
N ILE A 130 23.76 3.40 -3.62
CA ILE A 130 22.41 3.95 -3.80
C ILE A 130 22.20 5.04 -2.76
N ASN A 131 21.62 6.17 -3.19
CA ASN A 131 21.22 7.23 -2.27
C ASN A 131 19.96 6.81 -1.54
N MET A 132 20.02 6.75 -0.22
CA MET A 132 18.90 6.44 0.65
C MET A 132 18.37 7.73 1.26
N LYS A 133 17.05 7.94 1.14
CA LYS A 133 16.31 9.09 1.67
C LYS A 133 15.24 8.61 2.66
N PRO A 134 14.73 9.46 3.55
CA PRO A 134 13.56 9.12 4.35
C PRO A 134 12.36 8.86 3.44
N ILE A 135 11.42 8.04 3.88
CA ILE A 135 10.15 7.87 3.18
C ILE A 135 9.20 8.93 3.68
N THR A 136 8.78 9.82 2.78
CA THR A 136 7.85 10.91 3.08
C THR A 136 6.59 10.75 2.25
N ASP A 137 5.45 11.14 2.82
CA ASP A 137 4.18 11.29 2.12
C ASP A 137 3.75 12.76 2.26
N GLY A 138 3.97 13.52 1.18
CA GLY A 138 3.91 14.99 1.25
C GLY A 138 4.92 15.52 2.28
N ASP A 139 4.43 16.28 3.26
CA ASP A 139 5.24 16.88 4.33
C ASP A 139 5.48 15.95 5.54
N ASN A 140 4.79 14.81 5.60
CA ASN A 140 4.90 13.87 6.71
C ASN A 140 5.99 12.82 6.45
N VAL A 141 6.91 12.65 7.42
CA VAL A 141 7.91 11.59 7.38
C VAL A 141 7.29 10.30 7.93
N ILE A 142 7.06 9.31 7.06
CA ILE A 142 6.52 8.00 7.46
C ILE A 142 7.62 7.15 8.10
N VAL A 143 8.80 7.07 7.46
CA VAL A 143 9.95 6.32 7.98
C VAL A 143 11.18 7.22 7.95
N PRO A 144 11.76 7.57 9.10
CA PRO A 144 12.98 8.37 9.16
C PRO A 144 14.16 7.62 8.52
N LEU A 145 15.13 8.38 8.00
CA LEU A 145 16.31 7.81 7.36
C LEU A 145 17.09 6.88 8.31
N ILE A 146 17.17 7.25 9.57
CA ILE A 146 17.92 6.52 10.61
C ILE A 146 17.44 5.07 10.76
N ASP A 147 16.13 4.85 10.76
CA ASP A 147 15.55 3.50 10.89
C ASP A 147 15.83 2.65 9.65
N ARG A 148 15.99 3.29 8.49
CA ARG A 148 16.33 2.60 7.23
C ARG A 148 17.81 2.22 7.12
N LEU A 149 18.68 2.85 7.90
CA LEU A 149 20.13 2.61 7.88
C LEU A 149 20.54 1.38 8.72
N LEU A 150 19.68 0.95 9.65
CA LEU A 150 19.98 -0.20 10.50
C LEU A 150 20.30 -1.45 9.69
N GLY A 151 21.48 -2.04 9.95
CA GLY A 151 21.94 -3.23 9.26
C GLY A 151 22.42 -3.02 7.82
N ARG A 152 22.48 -1.77 7.32
CA ARG A 152 23.02 -1.46 5.99
C ARG A 152 24.48 -1.07 6.07
N THR A 153 25.23 -1.40 5.04
CA THR A 153 26.65 -0.99 4.91
C THR A 153 26.72 0.35 4.21
N ILE A 154 27.37 1.32 4.85
CA ILE A 154 27.55 2.66 4.29
C ILE A 154 28.63 2.67 3.21
N ALA A 155 28.45 3.49 2.19
CA ALA A 155 29.40 3.63 1.08
C ALA A 155 30.33 4.84 1.25
N GLU A 156 29.97 5.83 2.06
CA GLU A 156 30.73 7.05 2.32
C GLU A 156 30.90 7.27 3.82
N ASP A 157 31.99 7.95 4.22
CA ASP A 157 32.21 8.29 5.62
C ASP A 157 31.18 9.27 6.14
N ILE A 158 30.60 8.97 7.29
CA ILE A 158 29.73 9.91 8.00
C ILE A 158 30.58 10.79 8.89
N LYS A 159 30.60 12.10 8.61
CA LYS A 159 31.37 13.10 9.34
C LYS A 159 30.43 13.94 10.19
N ASP A 160 30.92 14.31 11.36
CA ASP A 160 30.28 15.30 12.23
C ASP A 160 30.46 16.72 11.67
N THR A 161 29.75 17.68 12.26
CA THR A 161 29.90 19.12 11.98
C THR A 161 31.35 19.62 12.12
N ASP A 162 32.11 18.99 13.00
CA ASP A 162 33.54 19.31 13.25
C ASP A 162 34.52 18.61 12.28
N GLY A 163 33.99 17.82 11.31
CA GLY A 163 34.79 17.09 10.33
C GLY A 163 35.38 15.76 10.84
N THR A 164 35.12 15.38 12.08
CA THR A 164 35.54 14.07 12.62
C THR A 164 34.68 12.94 12.00
N VAL A 165 35.34 11.84 11.62
CA VAL A 165 34.63 10.68 11.05
C VAL A 165 33.97 9.89 12.18
N LEU A 166 32.66 9.89 12.24
CA LEU A 166 31.87 9.12 13.22
C LEU A 166 31.77 7.64 12.84
N VAL A 167 31.51 7.37 11.55
CA VAL A 167 31.43 6.02 11.01
C VAL A 167 32.16 5.99 9.66
N SER A 168 33.09 5.05 9.49
CA SER A 168 33.85 4.91 8.25
C SER A 168 33.10 4.14 7.18
N ALA A 169 33.38 4.43 5.92
CA ALA A 169 32.85 3.71 4.77
C ALA A 169 33.16 2.19 4.87
N GLY A 170 32.22 1.37 4.39
CA GLY A 170 32.34 -0.09 4.47
C GLY A 170 31.95 -0.71 5.81
N THR A 171 31.54 0.11 6.80
CA THR A 171 31.02 -0.37 8.08
C THR A 171 29.52 -0.65 7.97
N THR A 172 29.06 -1.78 8.54
CA THR A 172 27.63 -2.09 8.65
C THR A 172 27.07 -1.43 9.90
N MET A 173 26.03 -0.62 9.72
CA MET A 173 25.43 0.19 10.80
C MET A 173 24.79 -0.67 11.87
N ASN A 174 25.35 -0.59 13.07
CA ASN A 174 24.81 -1.21 14.28
C ASN A 174 23.93 -0.20 15.04
N ARG A 175 23.20 -0.69 16.06
CA ARG A 175 22.35 0.18 16.90
C ARG A 175 23.14 1.26 17.63
N ASP A 176 24.39 0.98 18.02
CA ASP A 176 25.25 1.95 18.71
C ASP A 176 25.78 3.02 17.74
N ASP A 177 26.09 2.65 16.52
CA ASP A 177 26.50 3.60 15.48
C ASP A 177 25.31 4.51 15.08
N ILE A 178 24.11 3.98 15.07
CA ILE A 178 22.87 4.76 14.85
C ILE A 178 22.70 5.81 15.96
N LYS A 179 22.94 5.47 17.24
CA LYS A 179 22.86 6.45 18.33
C LYS A 179 23.86 7.59 18.15
N LYS A 180 25.08 7.30 17.66
CA LYS A 180 26.10 8.32 17.38
C LYS A 180 25.68 9.27 16.25
N VAL A 181 24.93 8.78 15.29
CA VAL A 181 24.50 9.52 14.09
C VAL A 181 23.11 10.17 14.24
N SER A 182 22.34 9.77 15.26
CA SER A 182 20.95 10.20 15.44
C SER A 182 20.77 11.71 15.65
N HIS A 183 21.78 12.41 16.16
CA HIS A 183 21.77 13.87 16.33
C HIS A 183 22.04 14.62 15.02
N LEU A 184 22.58 13.95 13.99
CA LEU A 184 22.80 14.54 12.68
C LEU A 184 21.50 14.51 11.89
N LYS A 185 21.01 15.66 11.45
CA LYS A 185 19.82 15.77 10.57
C LYS A 185 20.20 15.42 9.13
N LEU A 186 20.54 14.15 8.87
CA LEU A 186 20.87 13.67 7.54
C LEU A 186 19.63 13.63 6.67
N GLN A 187 19.70 14.24 5.49
CA GLN A 187 18.64 14.19 4.49
C GLN A 187 18.79 12.99 3.54
N GLU A 188 20.02 12.63 3.21
CA GLU A 188 20.36 11.49 2.38
C GLU A 188 21.71 10.91 2.77
N LEU A 189 21.89 9.62 2.50
CA LEU A 189 23.14 8.90 2.71
C LEU A 189 23.33 7.84 1.64
N LYS A 190 24.59 7.67 1.18
CA LYS A 190 24.93 6.62 0.24
C LYS A 190 25.21 5.31 0.95
N VAL A 191 24.47 4.27 0.56
CA VAL A 191 24.58 2.92 1.11
C VAL A 191 24.87 1.90 0.02
N ARG A 192 25.52 0.82 0.39
CA ARG A 192 25.69 -0.35 -0.49
C ARG A 192 24.37 -1.12 -0.58
N SER A 193 24.13 -1.72 -1.74
CA SER A 193 22.91 -2.49 -2.00
C SER A 193 23.22 -3.73 -2.81
N GLY A 194 22.39 -4.75 -2.67
CA GLY A 194 22.42 -5.93 -3.51
C GLY A 194 22.26 -5.62 -5.01
N LEU A 195 21.52 -4.53 -5.35
CA LEU A 195 21.33 -4.11 -6.73
C LEU A 195 22.60 -3.55 -7.39
N THR A 196 23.55 -3.08 -6.60
CA THR A 196 24.81 -2.49 -7.06
C THR A 196 26.01 -3.37 -6.72
N CYS A 197 25.79 -4.62 -6.34
CA CYS A 197 26.85 -5.56 -6.04
C CYS A 197 27.72 -5.80 -7.27
N GLY A 198 29.03 -5.91 -7.08
CA GLY A 198 30.00 -6.12 -8.16
C GLY A 198 30.22 -7.60 -8.51
N LEU A 199 29.54 -8.53 -7.84
CA LEU A 199 29.61 -9.96 -8.18
C LEU A 199 28.79 -10.27 -9.42
N GLU A 200 29.30 -11.17 -10.26
CA GLU A 200 28.60 -11.63 -11.46
C GLU A 200 27.42 -12.54 -11.12
N TYR A 201 27.57 -13.37 -10.09
CA TYR A 201 26.53 -14.27 -9.59
C TYR A 201 26.38 -14.14 -8.08
N GLY A 202 25.14 -14.03 -7.62
CA GLY A 202 24.82 -13.87 -6.20
C GLY A 202 25.11 -12.47 -5.67
N ILE A 203 25.20 -12.33 -4.35
CA ILE A 203 25.42 -11.07 -3.65
C ILE A 203 26.48 -11.28 -2.56
N CYS A 204 27.27 -10.27 -2.22
CA CYS A 204 28.19 -10.34 -1.08
C CYS A 204 27.52 -9.91 0.23
N GLN A 205 28.07 -10.36 1.36
CA GLN A 205 27.55 -10.05 2.70
C GLN A 205 27.41 -8.54 2.95
N LYS A 206 28.44 -7.77 2.62
CA LYS A 206 28.42 -6.32 2.86
C LYS A 206 27.38 -5.57 2.00
N CYS A 207 27.12 -6.02 0.77
CA CYS A 207 26.07 -5.41 -0.06
C CYS A 207 24.67 -5.76 0.41
N TYR A 208 24.47 -6.92 1.00
CA TYR A 208 23.20 -7.33 1.59
C TYR A 208 22.98 -6.67 2.96
N GLY A 209 23.96 -6.81 3.84
CA GLY A 209 23.91 -6.29 5.21
C GLY A 209 23.43 -7.34 6.23
N TRP A 210 22.59 -6.92 7.17
CA TRP A 210 22.10 -7.79 8.23
C TRP A 210 21.03 -8.79 7.76
N ALA A 211 21.14 -10.02 8.27
CA ALA A 211 20.02 -10.94 8.28
C ALA A 211 19.01 -10.52 9.34
N MET A 212 17.74 -10.37 8.95
CA MET A 212 16.69 -9.84 9.82
C MET A 212 16.40 -10.73 11.04
N THR A 213 16.60 -12.05 10.89
CA THR A 213 16.37 -13.03 11.94
C THR A 213 17.41 -12.98 13.05
N THR A 214 18.69 -12.87 12.70
CA THR A 214 19.80 -12.92 13.65
C THR A 214 20.29 -11.54 14.10
N GLN A 215 19.91 -10.47 13.38
CA GLN A 215 20.40 -9.10 13.57
C GLN A 215 21.96 -9.02 13.54
N LYS A 216 22.55 -9.88 12.75
CA LYS A 216 24.00 -9.94 12.47
C LYS A 216 24.22 -9.89 10.97
N LEU A 217 25.45 -9.70 10.55
CA LEU A 217 25.83 -9.81 9.15
C LEU A 217 25.40 -11.20 8.63
N VAL A 218 24.81 -11.22 7.44
CA VAL A 218 24.30 -12.44 6.81
C VAL A 218 25.43 -13.46 6.60
N ASP A 219 25.15 -14.75 6.78
CA ASP A 219 26.14 -15.81 6.58
C ASP A 219 26.31 -16.15 5.09
N ILE A 220 27.53 -16.66 4.73
CA ILE A 220 27.79 -17.14 3.38
C ILE A 220 26.96 -18.39 3.13
N GLY A 221 26.36 -18.50 1.94
CA GLY A 221 25.51 -19.62 1.55
C GLY A 221 24.03 -19.40 1.84
N GLU A 222 23.62 -18.30 2.47
CA GLU A 222 22.20 -18.02 2.72
C GLU A 222 21.46 -17.69 1.42
N ALA A 223 20.33 -18.37 1.20
CA ALA A 223 19.51 -18.23 -0.02
C ALA A 223 18.55 -17.05 0.10
N ILE A 224 19.08 -15.85 0.04
CA ILE A 224 18.33 -14.60 0.23
C ILE A 224 17.25 -14.35 -0.81
N GLY A 225 17.44 -14.86 -2.04
CA GLY A 225 16.46 -14.74 -3.10
C GLY A 225 15.18 -15.51 -2.80
N ILE A 226 15.28 -16.71 -2.25
CA ILE A 226 14.11 -17.49 -1.82
C ILE A 226 13.38 -16.79 -0.67
N ILE A 227 14.12 -16.29 0.32
CA ILE A 227 13.55 -15.54 1.45
C ILE A 227 12.80 -14.31 0.95
N ALA A 228 13.37 -13.57 0.01
CA ALA A 228 12.72 -12.41 -0.59
C ALA A 228 11.43 -12.79 -1.34
N ALA A 229 11.46 -13.83 -2.18
CA ALA A 229 10.31 -14.32 -2.92
C ALA A 229 9.17 -14.76 -1.99
N GLN A 230 9.50 -15.49 -0.92
CA GLN A 230 8.53 -15.93 0.09
C GLN A 230 7.93 -14.74 0.87
N SER A 231 8.74 -13.75 1.24
CA SER A 231 8.26 -12.54 1.94
C SER A 231 7.37 -11.65 1.08
N ILE A 232 7.49 -11.71 -0.24
CA ILE A 232 6.58 -11.04 -1.17
C ILE A 232 5.30 -11.88 -1.38
N GLY A 233 5.43 -13.19 -1.48
CA GLY A 233 4.31 -14.09 -1.78
C GLY A 233 3.36 -14.32 -0.61
N GLU A 234 3.88 -14.41 0.62
CA GLU A 234 3.07 -14.66 1.81
C GLU A 234 1.99 -13.58 2.02
N PRO A 235 2.31 -12.27 2.05
CA PRO A 235 1.28 -11.24 2.17
C PRO A 235 0.28 -11.24 1.02
N GLY A 236 0.68 -11.61 -0.18
CA GLY A 236 -0.22 -11.74 -1.32
C GLY A 236 -1.35 -12.72 -1.05
N THR A 237 -1.05 -13.87 -0.48
CA THR A 237 -2.04 -14.88 -0.09
C THR A 237 -2.93 -14.38 1.05
N GLN A 238 -2.36 -13.76 2.09
CA GLN A 238 -3.14 -13.21 3.21
C GLN A 238 -4.06 -12.07 2.78
N LEU A 239 -3.61 -11.13 1.94
CA LEU A 239 -4.43 -10.05 1.41
C LEU A 239 -5.61 -10.58 0.59
N THR A 240 -5.39 -11.64 -0.18
CA THR A 240 -6.45 -12.30 -0.93
C THR A 240 -7.52 -12.90 -0.01
N MET A 241 -7.12 -13.50 1.10
CA MET A 241 -8.04 -14.00 2.12
C MET A 241 -8.79 -12.87 2.85
N ARG A 242 -8.12 -11.73 3.11
CA ARG A 242 -8.74 -10.59 3.81
C ARG A 242 -9.82 -9.87 3.00
N THR A 243 -9.77 -9.88 1.67
CA THR A 243 -10.80 -9.26 0.83
C THR A 243 -12.18 -9.90 1.03
N PHE A 244 -12.25 -11.13 1.50
CA PHE A 244 -13.48 -11.80 1.88
C PHE A 244 -14.22 -11.13 3.04
N HIS A 245 -13.50 -10.52 3.99
CA HIS A 245 -14.09 -9.92 5.18
C HIS A 245 -14.89 -8.63 4.93
N THR A 246 -14.78 -8.00 3.77
CA THR A 246 -15.61 -6.84 3.38
C THR A 246 -17.01 -7.23 2.94
N GLY A 247 -17.26 -8.52 2.67
CA GLY A 247 -18.59 -9.05 2.40
C GLY A 247 -19.29 -8.44 1.17
N GLY A 248 -18.52 -7.96 0.20
CA GLY A 248 -19.04 -7.33 -1.03
C GLY A 248 -19.59 -5.91 -0.86
N ALA A 249 -19.42 -5.29 0.31
CA ALA A 249 -19.74 -3.87 0.49
C ALA A 249 -18.80 -2.99 -0.34
N VAL A 250 -19.37 -2.09 -1.13
CA VAL A 250 -18.62 -1.21 -2.04
C VAL A 250 -17.97 -0.08 -1.24
N GLY A 251 -16.64 0.03 -1.33
CA GLY A 251 -15.91 1.16 -0.78
C GLY A 251 -16.04 2.42 -1.64
N VAL A 252 -15.76 3.59 -1.06
CA VAL A 252 -15.80 4.87 -1.81
C VAL A 252 -14.84 4.84 -2.99
N LYS A 253 -13.66 4.26 -2.82
CA LYS A 253 -12.63 4.12 -3.88
C LYS A 253 -13.09 3.24 -5.06
N ASP A 254 -13.92 2.23 -4.81
CA ASP A 254 -14.39 1.32 -5.85
C ASP A 254 -15.55 1.90 -6.68
N ALA A 255 -16.21 2.91 -6.15
CA ALA A 255 -17.41 3.48 -6.76
C ALA A 255 -17.14 4.68 -7.67
N ILE A 256 -15.99 5.35 -7.49
CA ILE A 256 -15.59 6.51 -8.28
C ILE A 256 -14.49 6.06 -9.26
N LYS A 257 -14.92 5.45 -10.37
CA LYS A 257 -14.02 5.15 -11.50
C LYS A 257 -13.87 6.30 -12.49
N GLU A 258 -14.77 7.28 -12.42
CA GLU A 258 -14.79 8.42 -13.32
C GLU A 258 -14.98 9.72 -12.53
N VAL A 259 -14.14 10.70 -12.78
CA VAL A 259 -14.28 12.04 -12.24
C VAL A 259 -15.09 12.86 -13.24
N ILE A 260 -16.34 13.15 -12.91
CA ILE A 260 -17.22 13.96 -13.76
C ILE A 260 -17.13 15.41 -13.34
N ALA A 261 -16.80 16.29 -14.28
CA ALA A 261 -16.80 17.72 -14.05
C ALA A 261 -18.20 18.22 -13.69
N LYS A 262 -18.31 19.02 -12.63
CA LYS A 262 -19.59 19.58 -12.17
C LYS A 262 -20.05 20.81 -12.97
N GLN A 263 -19.15 21.38 -13.77
CA GLN A 263 -19.38 22.59 -14.57
C GLN A 263 -18.65 22.47 -15.90
N ASP A 264 -19.15 23.18 -16.91
CA ASP A 264 -18.46 23.33 -18.18
C ASP A 264 -17.23 24.25 -17.98
N GLY A 265 -16.09 23.85 -18.52
CA GLY A 265 -14.86 24.59 -18.36
C GLY A 265 -13.71 24.01 -19.20
N GLU A 266 -12.61 24.75 -19.22
CA GLU A 266 -11.38 24.35 -19.91
C GLU A 266 -10.46 23.61 -18.93
N VAL A 267 -10.02 22.43 -19.31
CA VAL A 267 -9.10 21.61 -18.49
C VAL A 267 -7.68 22.14 -18.66
N ILE A 268 -7.11 22.65 -17.59
CA ILE A 268 -5.69 23.02 -17.54
C ILE A 268 -4.95 21.90 -16.83
N SER A 269 -4.30 21.03 -17.59
CA SER A 269 -3.50 19.96 -16.98
C SER A 269 -2.07 20.00 -17.49
N SER A 270 -1.11 19.97 -16.56
CA SER A 270 0.31 19.74 -16.85
C SER A 270 0.70 18.27 -16.70
N VAL A 271 -0.26 17.37 -16.84
CA VAL A 271 -0.08 15.93 -16.56
C VAL A 271 0.78 15.28 -17.63
N LYS A 272 1.92 14.70 -17.23
CA LYS A 272 2.72 13.83 -18.10
C LYS A 272 2.02 12.48 -18.23
N THR A 273 1.38 12.25 -19.36
CA THR A 273 0.70 11.00 -19.67
C THR A 273 1.58 10.10 -20.53
N ARG A 274 1.38 8.80 -20.38
CA ARG A 274 1.95 7.75 -21.25
C ARG A 274 0.82 7.07 -22.02
N GLU A 275 0.96 6.96 -23.32
CA GLU A 275 0.03 6.20 -24.16
C GLU A 275 0.23 4.70 -23.94
N LEU A 276 -0.85 4.01 -23.61
CA LEU A 276 -0.88 2.55 -23.48
C LEU A 276 -1.96 2.00 -24.40
N ARG A 277 -1.60 0.97 -25.18
CA ARG A 277 -2.54 0.28 -26.06
C ARG A 277 -3.19 -0.87 -25.27
N THR A 278 -4.51 -0.83 -25.16
CA THR A 278 -5.28 -1.89 -24.52
C THR A 278 -5.26 -3.16 -25.35
N ARG A 279 -5.64 -4.31 -24.77
CA ARG A 279 -5.80 -5.57 -25.49
C ARG A 279 -6.85 -5.52 -26.62
N HIS A 280 -7.76 -4.57 -26.58
CA HIS A 280 -8.81 -4.36 -27.58
C HIS A 280 -8.40 -3.37 -28.68
N GLY A 281 -7.18 -2.81 -28.62
CA GLY A 281 -6.64 -1.92 -29.61
C GLY A 281 -6.82 -0.43 -29.33
N ASP A 282 -7.56 -0.07 -28.28
CA ASP A 282 -7.78 1.32 -27.89
C ASP A 282 -6.52 1.93 -27.31
N ILE A 283 -6.28 3.21 -27.60
CA ILE A 283 -5.17 3.98 -27.04
C ILE A 283 -5.71 4.73 -25.81
N VAL A 284 -5.15 4.45 -24.65
CA VAL A 284 -5.50 5.10 -23.39
C VAL A 284 -4.29 5.85 -22.84
N ASN A 285 -4.48 7.11 -22.48
CA ASN A 285 -3.47 7.92 -21.82
C ASN A 285 -3.54 7.70 -20.30
N ILE A 286 -2.44 7.22 -19.72
CA ILE A 286 -2.35 6.92 -18.30
C ILE A 286 -1.34 7.87 -17.66
N SER A 287 -1.72 8.48 -16.52
CA SER A 287 -0.81 9.20 -15.65
C SER A 287 0.04 8.21 -14.84
N ASN A 288 1.32 8.48 -14.67
CA ASN A 288 2.22 7.64 -13.88
C ASN A 288 2.20 8.01 -12.37
N TYR A 289 1.57 9.12 -12.01
CA TYR A 289 1.53 9.68 -10.67
C TYR A 289 0.15 10.24 -10.37
N GLU A 290 -0.19 10.35 -9.09
CA GLU A 290 -1.32 11.16 -8.63
C GLU A 290 -1.14 12.58 -9.12
N THR A 291 -2.12 13.12 -9.83
CA THR A 291 -2.05 14.44 -10.43
C THR A 291 -3.35 15.18 -10.23
N ASP A 292 -3.22 16.44 -9.86
CA ASP A 292 -4.34 17.35 -9.76
C ASP A 292 -4.70 17.88 -11.14
N ILE A 293 -5.97 17.83 -11.47
CA ILE A 293 -6.52 18.40 -12.71
C ILE A 293 -7.27 19.68 -12.34
N GLU A 294 -6.80 20.80 -12.85
CA GLU A 294 -7.49 22.08 -12.69
C GLU A 294 -8.51 22.30 -13.80
N LEU A 295 -9.75 22.59 -13.41
CA LEU A 295 -10.80 22.98 -14.31
C LEU A 295 -11.05 24.49 -14.16
N LYS A 296 -10.76 25.27 -15.20
CA LYS A 296 -11.06 26.71 -15.26
C LYS A 296 -12.46 26.89 -15.79
N GLY A 297 -13.41 27.08 -14.88
CA GLY A 297 -14.78 27.44 -15.23
C GLY A 297 -14.96 28.95 -15.37
N ALA A 298 -16.09 29.38 -15.94
CA ALA A 298 -16.42 30.79 -16.17
C ALA A 298 -16.49 31.65 -14.89
N LYS A 299 -16.56 31.02 -13.69
CA LYS A 299 -16.74 31.73 -12.40
C LYS A 299 -15.83 31.28 -11.26
N SER A 300 -15.12 30.17 -11.35
CA SER A 300 -14.19 29.65 -10.30
C SER A 300 -13.24 28.60 -10.81
N CYS A 301 -12.04 28.56 -10.23
CA CYS A 301 -11.09 27.43 -10.44
C CYS A 301 -11.44 26.31 -9.45
N LEU A 302 -11.71 25.10 -9.94
CA LEU A 302 -11.96 23.93 -9.11
C LEU A 302 -10.82 22.92 -9.31
N LEU A 303 -10.19 22.53 -8.22
CA LEU A 303 -9.19 21.45 -8.18
C LEU A 303 -9.90 20.09 -8.09
N TYR A 304 -9.56 19.19 -8.99
CA TYR A 304 -9.97 17.79 -8.93
C TYR A 304 -8.74 16.93 -8.70
N THR A 305 -8.72 16.22 -7.58
CA THR A 305 -7.72 15.19 -7.31
C THR A 305 -8.24 13.87 -7.86
N SER A 306 -7.49 13.23 -8.75
CA SER A 306 -7.75 11.86 -9.14
C SER A 306 -6.82 10.95 -8.34
N ASP A 307 -7.37 10.25 -7.36
CA ASP A 307 -6.71 9.07 -6.79
C ASP A 307 -6.70 7.98 -7.87
N ALA A 308 -5.53 7.70 -8.44
CA ALA A 308 -5.31 6.65 -9.44
C ALA A 308 -5.25 5.27 -8.78
#